data_f2df18683610a97318e14c2bac6c9cfa
#
_entry.id   f2df18683610a97318e14c2bac6c9cfa
#
_cell.length_a   1.000
_cell.length_b   1.000
_cell.length_c   1.000
_cell.angle_alpha   90.00
_cell.angle_beta   90.00
_cell.angle_gamma   90.00
#
_symmetry.space_group_name_H-M   'P 1'
#
loop_
_entity.id
_entity.type
_entity.pdbx_description
1 polymer ?
#
loop_
_entity_poly.entity_id
_entity_poly.type
_entity_poly.pdbx_seq_one_letter_code
_entity_poly.pdbx_strand_id
1 'polypeptide(L)'
;LDLVIVMPSRLAPHKRLGAQADGEARLQMCRIAFEHEPRVRVSDFELTQDGVSYSYLTCRAFAKRYPDAERYFLVGADMLEDFFTWKQPEDILNHVALVACGRGAEETGALRARFHSVFGKDFLSLGFSGEAVSSTGIRVSLAFGKDPEALDERVLAFIRERGLYTHPAIAPALALEKPERREHSFRVAQMACARARSLRIPEEKALLAAALHDCAKYVPLSSPLLEGFPCPENVPPPVLHQYTGAYLAEQHFGIRDREVLDAIRYHTSGRAGMGELEKLVYLSDLLEAGRDFPGVETLRTLFWNDLDECLFESLRHEVEYLNSTGKEVYPLTQEAYDFVKSQVENAE
;
A
#
# COMPACT_ATOMS: atom_id res chain seq x y z
N LEU A 1 20.70 23.60 -10.90
CA LEU A 1 21.00 22.42 -11.70
C LEU A 1 20.83 22.74 -13.17
N ASP A 2 21.80 22.31 -13.99
CA ASP A 2 21.78 22.53 -15.45
C ASP A 2 20.94 21.45 -16.15
N LEU A 3 20.94 20.24 -15.60
CA LEU A 3 20.21 19.10 -16.13
C LEU A 3 19.66 18.23 -14.99
N VAL A 4 18.41 17.82 -15.09
CA VAL A 4 17.79 16.78 -14.28
C VAL A 4 17.47 15.59 -15.17
N ILE A 5 17.85 14.39 -14.76
CA ILE A 5 17.56 13.16 -15.49
C ILE A 5 16.54 12.36 -14.69
N VAL A 6 15.34 12.20 -15.25
CA VAL A 6 14.26 11.38 -14.69
C VAL A 6 14.31 10.00 -15.34
N MET A 7 14.25 8.94 -14.53
CA MET A 7 14.52 7.59 -15.03
C MET A 7 13.60 6.57 -14.32
N PRO A 8 12.64 5.95 -15.02
CA PRO A 8 11.88 4.85 -14.46
C PRO A 8 12.75 3.59 -14.38
N SER A 9 12.75 2.94 -13.22
CA SER A 9 13.46 1.67 -13.03
C SER A 9 12.76 0.53 -13.78
N ARG A 10 13.51 -0.47 -14.29
CA ARG A 10 12.92 -1.69 -14.88
C ARG A 10 12.28 -2.56 -13.79
N LEU A 11 13.08 -3.00 -12.83
CA LEU A 11 12.65 -3.76 -11.66
C LEU A 11 13.36 -3.16 -10.44
N ALA A 12 12.64 -2.41 -9.64
CA ALA A 12 13.19 -1.92 -8.39
C ALA A 12 13.39 -3.10 -7.42
N PRO A 13 14.56 -3.23 -6.76
CA PRO A 13 14.88 -4.36 -5.88
C PRO A 13 13.85 -4.60 -4.77
N HIS A 14 13.18 -3.55 -4.35
CA HIS A 14 12.21 -3.54 -3.25
C HIS A 14 10.74 -3.60 -3.72
N LYS A 15 10.47 -3.62 -5.05
CA LYS A 15 9.12 -3.67 -5.60
C LYS A 15 8.88 -5.04 -6.22
N ARG A 16 8.35 -5.97 -5.46
CA ARG A 16 7.86 -7.24 -5.98
C ARG A 16 6.47 -7.02 -6.59
N LEU A 17 6.31 -7.51 -7.82
CA LEU A 17 5.12 -7.75 -8.63
C LEU A 17 3.76 -7.35 -7.99
N GLY A 18 3.19 -6.28 -8.47
CA GLY A 18 1.79 -5.92 -8.37
C GLY A 18 1.41 -5.23 -9.68
N ALA A 19 0.14 -4.97 -9.96
CA ALA A 19 -0.39 -4.36 -11.17
C ALA A 19 0.19 -2.95 -11.43
N GLN A 20 1.48 -2.89 -11.72
CA GLN A 20 2.16 -1.67 -12.12
C GLN A 20 2.12 -1.58 -13.64
N ALA A 21 1.94 -0.35 -14.13
CA ALA A 21 2.18 -0.06 -15.52
C ALA A 21 3.55 -0.60 -15.93
N ASP A 22 3.66 -1.18 -17.12
CA ASP A 22 4.91 -1.66 -17.66
C ASP A 22 5.96 -0.54 -17.78
N GLY A 23 7.20 -0.90 -18.06
CA GLY A 23 8.30 0.06 -18.15
C GLY A 23 8.06 1.15 -19.20
N GLU A 24 7.49 0.79 -20.34
CA GLU A 24 7.22 1.73 -21.43
C GLU A 24 6.10 2.72 -21.06
N ALA A 25 5.01 2.24 -20.47
CA ALA A 25 3.94 3.12 -20.00
C ALA A 25 4.46 4.11 -18.94
N ARG A 26 5.31 3.66 -18.00
CA ARG A 26 5.93 4.55 -17.00
C ARG A 26 6.86 5.57 -17.63
N LEU A 27 7.62 5.16 -18.66
CA LEU A 27 8.48 6.07 -19.43
C LEU A 27 7.65 7.13 -20.14
N GLN A 28 6.54 6.75 -20.76
CA GLN A 28 5.65 7.69 -21.45
C GLN A 28 4.99 8.66 -20.46
N MET A 29 4.54 8.21 -19.29
CA MET A 29 4.02 9.10 -18.25
C MET A 29 5.09 10.14 -17.81
N CYS A 30 6.34 9.73 -17.63
CA CYS A 30 7.43 10.67 -17.34
C CYS A 30 7.64 11.67 -18.49
N ARG A 31 7.62 11.21 -19.74
CA ARG A 31 7.76 12.09 -20.90
C ARG A 31 6.65 13.12 -20.99
N ILE A 32 5.40 12.71 -20.76
CA ILE A 32 4.25 13.60 -20.74
C ILE A 32 4.38 14.64 -19.61
N ALA A 33 4.70 14.19 -18.39
CA ALA A 33 4.80 15.06 -17.22
C ALA A 33 5.87 16.14 -17.37
N PHE A 34 7.00 15.82 -18.03
CA PHE A 34 8.15 16.74 -18.15
C PHE A 34 8.37 17.32 -19.55
N GLU A 35 7.37 17.20 -20.44
CA GLU A 35 7.47 17.65 -21.85
C GLU A 35 7.89 19.11 -21.99
N HIS A 36 7.41 19.98 -21.09
CA HIS A 36 7.66 21.42 -21.14
C HIS A 36 8.80 21.89 -20.23
N GLU A 37 9.54 20.96 -19.59
CA GLU A 37 10.64 21.28 -18.71
C GLU A 37 11.99 21.20 -19.42
N PRO A 38 12.55 22.34 -19.89
CA PRO A 38 13.72 22.34 -20.79
C PRO A 38 14.97 21.77 -20.14
N ARG A 39 15.05 21.76 -18.81
CA ARG A 39 16.18 21.22 -18.04
C ARG A 39 15.99 19.78 -17.62
N VAL A 40 14.87 19.14 -17.97
CA VAL A 40 14.59 17.74 -17.65
C VAL A 40 14.76 16.87 -18.88
N ARG A 41 15.43 15.75 -18.72
CA ARG A 41 15.52 14.67 -19.72
C ARG A 41 15.00 13.37 -19.11
N VAL A 42 14.05 12.76 -19.79
CA VAL A 42 13.57 11.42 -19.42
C VAL A 42 14.47 10.39 -20.13
N SER A 43 14.99 9.44 -19.36
CA SER A 43 15.90 8.40 -19.85
C SER A 43 15.29 7.01 -19.64
N ASP A 44 15.43 6.16 -20.66
CA ASP A 44 15.09 4.74 -20.65
C ASP A 44 16.24 3.84 -20.22
N PHE A 45 17.36 4.40 -19.78
CA PHE A 45 18.59 3.69 -19.50
C PHE A 45 18.36 2.44 -18.62
N GLU A 46 17.65 2.57 -17.51
CA GLU A 46 17.38 1.42 -16.62
C GLU A 46 16.40 0.40 -17.22
N LEU A 47 15.51 0.83 -18.12
CA LEU A 47 14.58 -0.08 -18.80
C LEU A 47 15.28 -0.96 -19.84
N THR A 48 16.36 -0.48 -20.41
CA THR A 48 17.16 -1.20 -21.43
C THR A 48 18.23 -2.12 -20.83
N GLN A 49 18.47 -2.06 -19.51
CA GLN A 49 19.41 -2.95 -18.84
C GLN A 49 18.73 -4.30 -18.52
N ASP A 50 19.51 -5.38 -18.56
CA ASP A 50 19.01 -6.69 -18.13
C ASP A 50 18.98 -6.84 -16.61
N GLY A 51 17.91 -7.44 -16.08
CA GLY A 51 17.79 -7.78 -14.67
C GLY A 51 17.28 -6.64 -13.78
N VAL A 52 17.74 -6.63 -12.53
CA VAL A 52 17.35 -5.67 -11.50
C VAL A 52 18.08 -4.34 -11.69
N SER A 53 17.35 -3.24 -11.61
CA SER A 53 17.93 -1.87 -11.68
C SER A 53 18.65 -1.55 -10.36
N TYR A 54 19.97 -1.65 -10.37
CA TYR A 54 20.79 -1.26 -9.21
C TYR A 54 21.37 0.14 -9.42
N SER A 55 21.10 1.04 -8.49
CA SER A 55 21.52 2.46 -8.56
C SER A 55 23.02 2.66 -8.75
N TYR A 56 23.88 1.77 -8.20
CA TYR A 56 25.33 1.88 -8.40
C TYR A 56 25.74 1.72 -9.88
N LEU A 57 25.05 0.88 -10.65
CA LEU A 57 25.31 0.72 -12.10
C LEU A 57 24.92 1.98 -12.85
N THR A 58 23.80 2.55 -12.51
CA THR A 58 23.30 3.81 -13.07
C THR A 58 24.28 4.96 -12.78
N CYS A 59 24.71 5.11 -11.52
CA CYS A 59 25.67 6.14 -11.12
C CYS A 59 27.01 6.01 -11.86
N ARG A 60 27.54 4.79 -12.00
CA ARG A 60 28.75 4.52 -12.79
C ARG A 60 28.60 4.91 -14.26
N ALA A 61 27.49 4.54 -14.89
CA ALA A 61 27.24 4.82 -16.29
C ALA A 61 27.15 6.33 -16.55
N PHE A 62 26.44 7.04 -15.68
CA PHE A 62 26.28 8.50 -15.82
C PHE A 62 27.53 9.27 -15.40
N ALA A 63 28.35 8.76 -14.51
CA ALA A 63 29.67 9.32 -14.24
C ALA A 63 30.60 9.26 -15.48
N LYS A 64 30.53 8.15 -16.23
CA LYS A 64 31.27 8.04 -17.51
C LYS A 64 30.71 8.95 -18.62
N ARG A 65 29.39 9.11 -18.66
CA ARG A 65 28.70 9.92 -19.68
C ARG A 65 28.89 11.43 -19.47
N TYR A 66 29.05 11.86 -18.22
CA TYR A 66 29.20 13.25 -17.83
C TYR A 66 30.42 13.40 -16.89
N PRO A 67 31.66 13.20 -17.38
CA PRO A 67 32.85 13.12 -16.52
C PRO A 67 33.15 14.45 -15.80
N ASP A 68 32.86 15.58 -16.42
CA ASP A 68 33.17 16.92 -15.91
C ASP A 68 32.00 17.53 -15.09
N ALA A 69 30.87 16.81 -14.94
CA ALA A 69 29.72 17.33 -14.20
C ALA A 69 29.84 17.03 -12.72
N GLU A 70 29.39 17.96 -11.88
CA GLU A 70 28.96 17.64 -10.52
C GLU A 70 27.65 16.86 -10.58
N ARG A 71 27.63 15.70 -9.95
CA ARG A 71 26.50 14.78 -10.05
C ARG A 71 25.84 14.61 -8.69
N TYR A 72 24.53 14.74 -8.70
CA TYR A 72 23.66 14.60 -7.52
C TYR A 72 22.67 13.46 -7.73
N PHE A 73 22.45 12.66 -6.70
CA PHE A 73 21.43 11.61 -6.71
C PHE A 73 20.36 11.96 -5.69
N LEU A 74 19.13 12.25 -6.18
CA LEU A 74 18.03 12.68 -5.36
C LEU A 74 17.27 11.47 -4.83
N VAL A 75 17.05 11.41 -3.52
CA VAL A 75 16.28 10.37 -2.84
C VAL A 75 15.25 11.01 -1.92
N GLY A 76 14.12 10.35 -1.70
CA GLY A 76 13.21 10.74 -0.63
C GLY A 76 13.88 10.62 0.75
N ALA A 77 13.52 11.47 1.68
CA ALA A 77 14.07 11.43 3.04
C ALA A 77 13.80 10.07 3.73
N ASP A 78 12.66 9.45 3.43
CA ASP A 78 12.26 8.10 3.86
C ASP A 78 13.18 6.98 3.33
N MET A 79 13.88 7.21 2.22
CA MET A 79 14.78 6.24 1.62
C MET A 79 16.21 6.28 2.18
N LEU A 80 16.54 7.28 3.01
CA LEU A 80 17.88 7.41 3.59
C LEU A 80 18.22 6.28 4.58
N GLU A 81 17.25 5.84 5.35
CA GLU A 81 17.44 4.69 6.26
C GLU A 81 17.66 3.40 5.48
N ASP A 82 16.92 3.22 4.39
CA ASP A 82 17.08 2.07 3.51
C ASP A 82 18.43 2.09 2.76
N PHE A 83 19.05 3.26 2.56
CA PHE A 83 20.28 3.42 1.78
C PHE A 83 21.42 2.55 2.31
N PHE A 84 21.52 2.33 3.63
CA PHE A 84 22.53 1.46 4.23
C PHE A 84 22.43 -0.01 3.76
N THR A 85 21.28 -0.41 3.26
CA THR A 85 21.01 -1.78 2.80
C THR A 85 21.12 -1.91 1.26
N TRP A 86 21.36 -0.79 0.57
CA TRP A 86 21.46 -0.81 -0.88
C TRP A 86 22.70 -1.57 -1.35
N LYS A 87 22.65 -2.09 -2.57
CA LYS A 87 23.78 -2.79 -3.15
C LYS A 87 24.89 -1.82 -3.52
N GLN A 88 26.10 -2.00 -2.94
CA GLN A 88 27.29 -1.16 -3.15
C GLN A 88 27.02 0.35 -2.90
N PRO A 89 26.56 0.75 -1.71
CA PRO A 89 26.25 2.14 -1.42
C PRO A 89 27.47 3.05 -1.48
N GLU A 90 28.65 2.58 -1.08
CA GLU A 90 29.91 3.31 -1.18
C GLU A 90 30.26 3.64 -2.64
N ASP A 91 30.01 2.71 -3.57
CA ASP A 91 30.22 2.94 -4.98
C ASP A 91 29.30 4.03 -5.56
N ILE A 92 28.04 4.07 -5.11
CA ILE A 92 27.14 5.18 -5.43
C ILE A 92 27.78 6.51 -5.00
N LEU A 93 28.20 6.59 -3.72
CA LEU A 93 28.79 7.80 -3.13
C LEU A 93 30.14 8.18 -3.73
N ASN A 94 30.82 7.29 -4.42
CA ASN A 94 32.04 7.63 -5.16
C ASN A 94 31.77 8.34 -6.49
N HIS A 95 30.53 8.28 -6.97
CA HIS A 95 30.13 8.84 -8.25
C HIS A 95 29.20 10.04 -8.16
N VAL A 96 28.48 10.18 -7.05
CA VAL A 96 27.46 11.22 -6.85
C VAL A 96 27.45 11.75 -5.42
N ALA A 97 27.02 12.99 -5.22
CA ALA A 97 26.58 13.48 -3.92
C ALA A 97 25.11 13.09 -3.70
N LEU A 98 24.80 12.47 -2.57
CA LEU A 98 23.43 12.10 -2.21
C LEU A 98 22.67 13.33 -1.72
N VAL A 99 21.44 13.52 -2.19
CA VAL A 99 20.56 14.63 -1.77
C VAL A 99 19.26 14.05 -1.25
N ALA A 100 18.99 14.22 0.03
CA ALA A 100 17.73 13.87 0.65
C ALA A 100 16.71 14.99 0.41
N CYS A 101 15.57 14.62 -0.16
CA CYS A 101 14.48 15.53 -0.48
C CYS A 101 13.23 15.18 0.29
N GLY A 102 12.49 16.18 0.81
CA GLY A 102 11.18 15.99 1.43
C GLY A 102 11.10 16.50 2.86
N ARG A 103 9.93 16.24 3.48
CA ARG A 103 9.68 16.60 4.89
C ARG A 103 10.60 15.83 5.80
N GLY A 104 11.08 16.48 6.86
CA GLY A 104 12.00 15.86 7.83
C GLY A 104 13.43 15.70 7.32
N ALA A 105 13.77 16.11 6.09
CA ALA A 105 15.16 16.10 5.59
C ALA A 105 16.11 16.97 6.44
N GLU A 106 15.57 17.93 7.17
CA GLU A 106 16.34 18.82 8.05
C GLU A 106 16.51 18.25 9.48
N GLU A 107 15.64 17.33 9.92
CA GLU A 107 15.63 16.73 11.27
C GLU A 107 16.47 15.45 11.37
N THR A 108 17.44 15.27 10.51
CA THR A 108 18.19 14.01 10.34
C THR A 108 19.50 13.93 11.13
N GLY A 109 19.62 14.62 12.27
CA GLY A 109 20.88 14.70 13.02
C GLY A 109 21.52 13.34 13.37
N ALA A 110 20.74 12.42 13.96
CA ALA A 110 21.21 11.08 14.31
C ALA A 110 21.56 10.26 13.06
N LEU A 111 20.72 10.35 12.03
CA LEU A 111 20.94 9.65 10.75
C LEU A 111 22.18 10.17 10.04
N ARG A 112 22.42 11.48 10.05
CA ARG A 112 23.63 12.10 9.50
C ARG A 112 24.89 11.63 10.21
N ALA A 113 24.87 11.62 11.55
CA ALA A 113 26.00 11.09 12.34
C ALA A 113 26.29 9.63 12.01
N ARG A 114 25.26 8.78 11.89
CA ARG A 114 25.39 7.38 11.47
C ARG A 114 25.94 7.27 10.05
N PHE A 115 25.43 8.07 9.13
CA PHE A 115 25.88 8.08 7.74
C PHE A 115 27.36 8.45 7.62
N HIS A 116 27.77 9.51 8.31
CA HIS A 116 29.18 9.91 8.39
C HIS A 116 30.07 8.82 9.00
N SER A 117 29.63 8.21 10.10
CA SER A 117 30.36 7.11 10.76
C SER A 117 30.58 5.90 9.85
N VAL A 118 29.58 5.55 9.01
CA VAL A 118 29.65 4.36 8.15
C VAL A 118 30.42 4.65 6.85
N PHE A 119 30.16 5.79 6.21
CA PHE A 119 30.66 6.06 4.86
C PHE A 119 31.78 7.10 4.82
N GLY A 120 32.10 7.78 5.93
CA GLY A 120 33.05 8.90 5.94
C GLY A 120 32.66 10.09 5.07
N LYS A 121 31.36 10.18 4.70
CA LYS A 121 30.78 11.19 3.83
C LYS A 121 29.50 11.73 4.42
N ASP A 122 29.02 12.86 3.89
CA ASP A 122 27.74 13.46 4.25
C ASP A 122 26.78 13.45 3.05
N PHE A 123 25.49 13.62 3.33
CA PHE A 123 24.48 13.87 2.33
C PHE A 123 23.98 15.32 2.43
N LEU A 124 23.50 15.86 1.33
CA LEU A 124 22.83 17.14 1.30
C LEU A 124 21.35 16.97 1.68
N SER A 125 20.75 17.99 2.29
CA SER A 125 19.32 18.00 2.59
C SER A 125 18.65 19.14 1.84
N LEU A 126 17.55 18.84 1.17
CA LEU A 126 16.70 19.81 0.50
C LEU A 126 15.30 19.72 1.13
N GLY A 127 14.99 20.68 2.00
CA GLY A 127 13.66 20.83 2.56
C GLY A 127 12.65 21.19 1.47
N PHE A 128 11.54 20.46 1.44
CA PHE A 128 10.48 20.68 0.48
C PHE A 128 9.14 20.69 1.19
N SER A 129 8.41 21.79 1.10
CA SER A 129 7.05 21.93 1.59
C SER A 129 6.06 21.72 0.44
N GLY A 130 5.84 20.48 0.06
CA GLY A 130 4.84 20.10 -0.91
C GLY A 130 3.65 19.39 -0.26
N GLU A 131 2.60 19.18 -1.02
CA GLU A 131 1.48 18.33 -0.61
C GLU A 131 1.97 16.90 -0.35
N ALA A 132 1.34 16.23 0.64
CA ALA A 132 1.65 14.85 0.95
C ALA A 132 1.05 13.93 -0.11
N VAL A 133 1.77 13.75 -1.21
CA VAL A 133 1.35 12.87 -2.31
C VAL A 133 2.12 11.56 -2.21
N SER A 134 1.39 10.44 -2.22
CA SER A 134 2.00 9.12 -2.31
C SER A 134 1.59 8.41 -3.60
N SER A 135 2.54 7.73 -4.24
CA SER A 135 2.23 6.92 -5.42
C SER A 135 1.18 5.84 -5.14
N THR A 136 1.17 5.26 -3.94
CA THR A 136 0.16 4.30 -3.51
C THR A 136 -1.22 4.95 -3.44
N GLY A 137 -1.34 6.13 -2.82
CA GLY A 137 -2.61 6.87 -2.75
C GLY A 137 -3.15 7.21 -4.14
N ILE A 138 -2.29 7.65 -5.07
CA ILE A 138 -2.69 7.88 -6.47
C ILE A 138 -3.23 6.60 -7.12
N ARG A 139 -2.53 5.47 -7.00
CA ARG A 139 -2.99 4.19 -7.60
C ARG A 139 -4.31 3.71 -7.02
N VAL A 140 -4.50 3.83 -5.70
CA VAL A 140 -5.78 3.50 -5.06
C VAL A 140 -6.90 4.41 -5.58
N SER A 141 -6.66 5.72 -5.70
CA SER A 141 -7.65 6.65 -6.27
C SER A 141 -8.05 6.23 -7.69
N LEU A 142 -7.09 5.96 -8.55
CA LEU A 142 -7.33 5.51 -9.93
C LEU A 142 -8.11 4.19 -9.98
N ALA A 143 -7.78 3.22 -9.13
CA ALA A 143 -8.48 1.93 -9.05
C ALA A 143 -9.95 2.11 -8.64
N PHE A 144 -10.26 3.12 -7.82
CA PHE A 144 -11.62 3.49 -7.42
C PHE A 144 -12.33 4.45 -8.39
N GLY A 145 -11.71 4.74 -9.54
CA GLY A 145 -12.24 5.66 -10.54
C GLY A 145 -12.26 7.13 -10.11
N LYS A 146 -11.46 7.48 -9.10
CA LYS A 146 -11.28 8.86 -8.63
C LYS A 146 -10.12 9.51 -9.35
N ASP A 147 -10.19 10.83 -9.54
CA ASP A 147 -9.13 11.63 -10.14
C ASP A 147 -8.25 12.22 -9.04
N PRO A 148 -6.97 11.83 -8.96
CA PRO A 148 -6.03 12.42 -8.01
C PRO A 148 -5.70 13.86 -8.41
N GLU A 149 -6.00 14.84 -7.56
CA GLU A 149 -5.73 16.27 -7.82
C GLU A 149 -4.25 16.58 -8.09
N ALA A 150 -3.35 15.80 -7.49
CA ALA A 150 -1.91 15.96 -7.63
C ALA A 150 -1.33 15.37 -8.94
N LEU A 151 -2.16 14.82 -9.82
CA LEU A 151 -1.70 14.20 -11.06
C LEU A 151 -1.92 15.16 -12.24
N ASP A 152 -0.89 15.34 -13.08
CA ASP A 152 -0.99 16.09 -14.33
C ASP A 152 -2.13 15.55 -15.21
N GLU A 153 -3.02 16.41 -15.68
CA GLU A 153 -4.21 16.02 -16.46
C GLU A 153 -3.86 15.23 -17.73
N ARG A 154 -2.73 15.51 -18.36
CA ARG A 154 -2.26 14.80 -19.56
C ARG A 154 -1.79 13.38 -19.22
N VAL A 155 -1.13 13.23 -18.06
CA VAL A 155 -0.77 11.90 -17.51
C VAL A 155 -2.03 11.13 -17.15
N LEU A 156 -3.01 11.77 -16.52
CA LEU A 156 -4.30 11.15 -16.20
C LEU A 156 -5.03 10.68 -17.47
N ALA A 157 -5.06 11.51 -18.52
CA ALA A 157 -5.65 11.16 -19.81
C ALA A 157 -4.98 9.91 -20.42
N PHE A 158 -3.64 9.84 -20.39
CA PHE A 158 -2.88 8.68 -20.85
C PHE A 158 -3.18 7.41 -20.03
N ILE A 159 -3.26 7.54 -18.70
CA ILE A 159 -3.61 6.41 -17.79
C ILE A 159 -4.98 5.85 -18.15
N ARG A 160 -5.98 6.73 -18.37
CA ARG A 160 -7.34 6.35 -18.72
C ARG A 160 -7.42 5.67 -20.08
N GLU A 161 -6.77 6.26 -21.10
CA GLU A 161 -6.71 5.69 -22.45
C GLU A 161 -6.14 4.27 -22.46
N ARG A 162 -5.13 4.02 -21.62
CA ARG A 162 -4.46 2.72 -21.51
C ARG A 162 -5.08 1.77 -20.48
N GLY A 163 -6.09 2.20 -19.72
CA GLY A 163 -6.69 1.41 -18.65
C GLY A 163 -5.72 1.00 -17.55
N LEU A 164 -4.72 1.87 -17.25
CA LEU A 164 -3.70 1.56 -16.25
C LEU A 164 -4.25 1.74 -14.84
N TYR A 165 -3.68 0.98 -13.89
CA TYR A 165 -4.03 1.02 -12.46
C TYR A 165 -5.50 0.72 -12.16
N THR A 166 -6.19 0.00 -13.05
CA THR A 166 -7.56 -0.48 -12.86
C THR A 166 -7.55 -2.00 -12.69
N HIS A 167 -8.56 -2.53 -12.02
CA HIS A 167 -8.79 -3.97 -11.95
C HIS A 167 -10.26 -4.27 -12.27
N PRO A 168 -10.57 -5.25 -13.13
CA PRO A 168 -11.94 -5.50 -13.60
C PRO A 168 -12.93 -5.87 -12.49
N ALA A 169 -12.46 -6.38 -11.35
CA ALA A 169 -13.29 -6.73 -10.21
C ALA A 169 -13.79 -5.52 -9.41
N ILE A 170 -13.03 -4.41 -9.38
CA ILE A 170 -13.29 -3.32 -8.42
C ILE A 170 -14.57 -2.55 -8.78
N ALA A 171 -14.68 -2.04 -9.99
CA ALA A 171 -15.83 -1.23 -10.38
C ALA A 171 -17.17 -1.97 -10.25
N PRO A 172 -17.33 -3.24 -10.68
CA PRO A 172 -18.55 -4.02 -10.44
C PRO A 172 -18.86 -4.27 -8.97
N ALA A 173 -17.84 -4.54 -8.13
CA ALA A 173 -18.01 -4.73 -6.70
C ALA A 173 -18.50 -3.45 -6.01
N LEU A 174 -17.86 -2.31 -6.29
CA LEU A 174 -18.26 -1.01 -5.77
C LEU A 174 -19.65 -0.57 -6.25
N ALA A 175 -20.11 -1.04 -7.42
CA ALA A 175 -21.46 -0.76 -7.90
C ALA A 175 -22.57 -1.37 -7.00
N LEU A 176 -22.25 -2.41 -6.21
CA LEU A 176 -23.18 -3.01 -5.24
C LEU A 176 -23.22 -2.24 -3.91
N GLU A 177 -22.29 -1.33 -3.68
CA GLU A 177 -22.19 -0.54 -2.46
C GLU A 177 -22.95 0.79 -2.57
N LYS A 178 -23.46 1.29 -1.44
CA LYS A 178 -23.96 2.65 -1.31
C LYS A 178 -22.81 3.67 -1.35
N PRO A 179 -23.06 4.94 -1.74
CA PRO A 179 -22.00 5.95 -1.84
C PRO A 179 -21.13 6.08 -0.58
N GLU A 180 -21.76 6.11 0.60
CA GLU A 180 -21.04 6.24 1.88
C GLU A 180 -20.15 5.03 2.16
N ARG A 181 -20.57 3.82 1.72
CA ARG A 181 -19.81 2.60 1.85
C ARG A 181 -18.63 2.55 0.88
N ARG A 182 -18.80 3.08 -0.35
CA ARG A 182 -17.68 3.22 -1.30
C ARG A 182 -16.57 4.12 -0.74
N GLU A 183 -16.95 5.22 -0.07
CA GLU A 183 -15.97 6.09 0.60
C GLU A 183 -15.27 5.39 1.76
N HIS A 184 -15.97 4.58 2.51
CA HIS A 184 -15.39 3.71 3.52
C HIS A 184 -14.40 2.70 2.89
N SER A 185 -14.84 1.92 1.89
CA SER A 185 -13.99 0.95 1.18
C SER A 185 -12.76 1.60 0.55
N PHE A 186 -12.90 2.84 0.06
CA PHE A 186 -11.78 3.64 -0.42
C PHE A 186 -10.75 3.94 0.70
N ARG A 187 -11.19 4.40 1.89
CA ARG A 187 -10.30 4.68 3.01
C ARG A 187 -9.64 3.42 3.56
N VAL A 188 -10.38 2.29 3.60
CA VAL A 188 -9.84 0.97 3.95
C VAL A 188 -8.73 0.58 2.97
N ALA A 189 -8.95 0.73 1.67
CA ALA A 189 -7.95 0.43 0.65
C ALA A 189 -6.72 1.36 0.74
N GLN A 190 -6.91 2.64 1.03
CA GLN A 190 -5.79 3.57 1.26
C GLN A 190 -4.92 3.11 2.44
N MET A 191 -5.53 2.77 3.57
CA MET A 191 -4.84 2.34 4.77
C MET A 191 -4.12 0.99 4.57
N ALA A 192 -4.82 0.01 4.01
CA ALA A 192 -4.27 -1.31 3.74
C ALA A 192 -3.08 -1.25 2.75
N CYS A 193 -3.24 -0.56 1.62
CA CYS A 193 -2.17 -0.43 0.62
C CYS A 193 -0.96 0.35 1.14
N ALA A 194 -1.17 1.37 1.98
CA ALA A 194 -0.07 2.13 2.58
C ALA A 194 0.79 1.26 3.52
N ARG A 195 0.17 0.33 4.26
CA ARG A 195 0.86 -0.57 5.19
C ARG A 195 1.43 -1.81 4.51
N ALA A 196 0.82 -2.29 3.41
CA ALA A 196 1.15 -3.55 2.74
C ALA A 196 2.65 -3.72 2.44
N ARG A 197 3.33 -2.63 2.01
CA ARG A 197 4.76 -2.68 1.66
C ARG A 197 5.65 -3.12 2.84
N SER A 198 5.43 -2.58 4.02
CA SER A 198 6.23 -2.91 5.21
C SER A 198 5.98 -4.34 5.69
N LEU A 199 4.80 -4.89 5.42
CA LEU A 199 4.42 -6.27 5.69
C LEU A 199 4.80 -7.23 4.56
N ARG A 200 5.44 -6.73 3.49
CA ARG A 200 5.81 -7.52 2.29
C ARG A 200 4.61 -8.17 1.58
N ILE A 201 3.42 -7.59 1.75
CA ILE A 201 2.20 -7.99 1.06
C ILE A 201 2.19 -7.31 -0.32
N PRO A 202 1.89 -8.04 -1.42
CA PRO A 202 1.67 -7.42 -2.71
C PRO A 202 0.54 -6.39 -2.66
N GLU A 203 0.81 -5.16 -3.13
CA GLU A 203 -0.16 -4.05 -3.10
C GLU A 203 -1.49 -4.42 -3.78
N GLU A 204 -1.44 -5.21 -4.87
CA GLU A 204 -2.63 -5.68 -5.58
C GLU A 204 -3.52 -6.55 -4.70
N LYS A 205 -2.96 -7.47 -3.89
CA LYS A 205 -3.73 -8.29 -2.96
C LYS A 205 -4.41 -7.44 -1.89
N ALA A 206 -3.66 -6.49 -1.31
CA ALA A 206 -4.20 -5.56 -0.32
C ALA A 206 -5.32 -4.69 -0.92
N LEU A 207 -5.11 -4.16 -2.13
CA LEU A 207 -6.10 -3.38 -2.86
C LEU A 207 -7.38 -4.18 -3.12
N LEU A 208 -7.26 -5.39 -3.68
CA LEU A 208 -8.41 -6.22 -4.01
C LEU A 208 -9.20 -6.64 -2.77
N ALA A 209 -8.52 -7.14 -1.75
CA ALA A 209 -9.18 -7.56 -0.52
C ALA A 209 -9.90 -6.38 0.16
N ALA A 210 -9.24 -5.22 0.27
CA ALA A 210 -9.81 -4.02 0.86
C ALA A 210 -10.96 -3.41 0.02
N ALA A 211 -10.85 -3.40 -1.31
CA ALA A 211 -11.90 -2.85 -2.17
C ALA A 211 -13.15 -3.73 -2.24
N LEU A 212 -13.02 -5.03 -2.01
CA LEU A 212 -14.11 -6.00 -2.15
C LEU A 212 -14.69 -6.48 -0.80
N HIS A 213 -14.09 -6.13 0.35
CA HIS A 213 -14.48 -6.68 1.64
C HIS A 213 -15.98 -6.53 1.94
N ASP A 214 -16.54 -5.37 1.63
CA ASP A 214 -17.93 -5.02 1.92
C ASP A 214 -18.88 -5.05 0.69
N CYS A 215 -18.42 -5.58 -0.46
CA CYS A 215 -19.18 -5.58 -1.71
C CYS A 215 -20.57 -6.25 -1.61
N ALA A 216 -20.77 -7.15 -0.65
CA ALA A 216 -22.06 -7.82 -0.43
C ALA A 216 -22.89 -7.22 0.71
N LYS A 217 -22.45 -6.15 1.37
CA LYS A 217 -23.09 -5.57 2.57
C LYS A 217 -24.58 -5.27 2.40
N TYR A 218 -24.98 -4.92 1.19
CA TYR A 218 -26.38 -4.58 0.87
C TYR A 218 -27.03 -5.54 -0.11
N VAL A 219 -26.36 -6.67 -0.44
CA VAL A 219 -26.92 -7.68 -1.35
C VAL A 219 -27.82 -8.62 -0.55
N PRO A 220 -29.13 -8.65 -0.80
CA PRO A 220 -30.03 -9.55 -0.08
C PRO A 220 -29.78 -11.01 -0.48
N LEU A 221 -30.00 -11.96 0.44
CA LEU A 221 -29.81 -13.40 0.17
C LEU A 221 -30.70 -13.92 -1.00
N SER A 222 -31.81 -13.24 -1.29
CA SER A 222 -32.69 -13.54 -2.42
C SER A 222 -32.17 -13.03 -3.77
N SER A 223 -31.00 -12.35 -3.80
CA SER A 223 -30.43 -11.85 -5.03
C SER A 223 -29.99 -12.99 -5.94
N PRO A 224 -30.25 -12.91 -7.25
CA PRO A 224 -29.72 -13.85 -8.24
C PRO A 224 -28.19 -13.97 -8.22
N LEU A 225 -27.48 -12.94 -7.74
CA LEU A 225 -26.01 -12.96 -7.56
C LEU A 225 -25.57 -13.98 -6.50
N LEU A 226 -26.46 -14.39 -5.59
CA LEU A 226 -26.19 -15.35 -4.53
C LEU A 226 -26.86 -16.72 -4.80
N GLU A 227 -27.31 -16.98 -6.02
CA GLU A 227 -27.82 -18.29 -6.40
C GLU A 227 -26.72 -19.35 -6.20
N GLY A 228 -27.03 -20.42 -5.46
CA GLY A 228 -26.08 -21.47 -5.11
C GLY A 228 -25.10 -21.13 -3.98
N PHE A 229 -25.24 -19.97 -3.33
CA PHE A 229 -24.41 -19.64 -2.16
C PHE A 229 -24.67 -20.63 -1.01
N PRO A 230 -23.62 -21.34 -0.52
CA PRO A 230 -23.73 -22.25 0.59
C PRO A 230 -23.80 -21.45 1.91
N CYS A 231 -25.01 -20.98 2.28
CA CYS A 231 -25.20 -20.15 3.46
C CYS A 231 -24.80 -20.93 4.73
N PRO A 232 -23.80 -20.47 5.50
CA PRO A 232 -23.45 -21.11 6.75
C PRO A 232 -24.60 -21.00 7.77
N GLU A 233 -24.76 -22.01 8.60
CA GLU A 233 -25.75 -22.02 9.68
C GLU A 233 -25.32 -21.11 10.83
N ASN A 234 -26.27 -20.52 11.53
CA ASN A 234 -26.09 -19.75 12.77
C ASN A 234 -25.13 -18.54 12.63
N VAL A 235 -25.07 -17.91 11.44
CA VAL A 235 -24.30 -16.67 11.24
C VAL A 235 -25.17 -15.46 11.56
N PRO A 236 -24.75 -14.58 12.49
CA PRO A 236 -25.47 -13.35 12.76
C PRO A 236 -25.55 -12.43 11.52
N PRO A 237 -26.69 -11.75 11.29
CA PRO A 237 -26.85 -10.87 10.13
C PRO A 237 -25.73 -9.85 9.92
N PRO A 238 -25.14 -9.23 10.98
CA PRO A 238 -24.03 -8.28 10.79
C PRO A 238 -22.76 -8.92 10.24
N VAL A 239 -22.57 -10.24 10.39
CA VAL A 239 -21.38 -10.98 9.96
C VAL A 239 -21.57 -11.64 8.60
N LEU A 240 -22.81 -11.89 8.18
CA LEU A 240 -23.12 -12.69 7.00
C LEU A 240 -22.50 -12.16 5.71
N HIS A 241 -22.37 -10.82 5.57
CA HIS A 241 -21.83 -10.19 4.36
C HIS A 241 -20.38 -10.57 4.05
N GLN A 242 -19.58 -10.98 5.03
CA GLN A 242 -18.21 -11.45 4.81
C GLN A 242 -18.17 -12.73 3.97
N TYR A 243 -19.13 -13.65 4.18
CA TYR A 243 -19.24 -14.90 3.43
C TYR A 243 -19.83 -14.68 2.04
N THR A 244 -20.91 -13.90 1.95
CA THR A 244 -21.51 -13.55 0.65
C THR A 244 -20.55 -12.68 -0.18
N GLY A 245 -19.76 -11.82 0.45
CA GLY A 245 -18.71 -11.02 -0.23
C GLY A 245 -17.62 -11.89 -0.84
N ALA A 246 -17.09 -12.85 -0.08
CA ALA A 246 -16.10 -13.79 -0.60
C ALA A 246 -16.68 -14.66 -1.73
N TYR A 247 -17.94 -15.08 -1.62
CA TYR A 247 -18.64 -15.80 -2.68
C TYR A 247 -18.76 -14.96 -3.96
N LEU A 248 -19.22 -13.70 -3.87
CA LEU A 248 -19.32 -12.81 -5.01
C LEU A 248 -17.94 -12.54 -5.64
N ALA A 249 -16.93 -12.32 -4.81
CA ALA A 249 -15.56 -12.11 -5.28
C ALA A 249 -15.07 -13.29 -6.12
N GLU A 250 -15.33 -14.51 -5.67
CA GLU A 250 -14.93 -15.73 -6.39
C GLU A 250 -15.79 -16.01 -7.63
N GLN A 251 -17.12 -15.96 -7.52
CA GLN A 251 -18.02 -16.41 -8.58
C GLN A 251 -18.29 -15.36 -9.64
N HIS A 252 -18.36 -14.08 -9.26
CA HIS A 252 -18.76 -13.01 -10.16
C HIS A 252 -17.64 -12.04 -10.54
N PHE A 253 -16.64 -11.84 -9.65
CA PHE A 253 -15.56 -10.90 -9.91
C PHE A 253 -14.23 -11.57 -10.29
N GLY A 254 -14.23 -12.92 -10.40
CA GLY A 254 -13.11 -13.69 -10.93
C GLY A 254 -11.89 -13.77 -10.01
N ILE A 255 -12.03 -13.46 -8.73
CA ILE A 255 -10.94 -13.59 -7.75
C ILE A 255 -10.68 -15.08 -7.49
N ARG A 256 -9.42 -15.50 -7.65
CA ARG A 256 -9.00 -16.90 -7.43
C ARG A 256 -7.92 -17.02 -6.34
N ASP A 257 -7.33 -15.92 -5.95
CA ASP A 257 -6.32 -15.90 -4.89
C ASP A 257 -6.99 -16.17 -3.53
N ARG A 258 -6.55 -17.26 -2.89
CA ARG A 258 -7.11 -17.71 -1.61
C ARG A 258 -6.86 -16.72 -0.48
N GLU A 259 -5.69 -16.07 -0.44
CA GLU A 259 -5.40 -15.07 0.59
C GLU A 259 -6.34 -13.88 0.48
N VAL A 260 -6.65 -13.43 -0.75
CA VAL A 260 -7.63 -12.36 -0.98
C VAL A 260 -9.04 -12.78 -0.57
N LEU A 261 -9.46 -13.99 -0.96
CA LEU A 261 -10.78 -14.52 -0.61
C LEU A 261 -10.94 -14.72 0.90
N ASP A 262 -9.92 -15.21 1.58
CA ASP A 262 -9.95 -15.41 3.02
C ASP A 262 -9.92 -14.06 3.78
N ALA A 263 -9.17 -13.06 3.29
CA ALA A 263 -9.21 -11.72 3.84
C ALA A 263 -10.61 -11.08 3.72
N ILE A 264 -11.32 -11.28 2.61
CA ILE A 264 -12.72 -10.86 2.47
C ILE A 264 -13.64 -11.69 3.41
N ARG A 265 -13.44 -13.02 3.49
CA ARG A 265 -14.28 -13.94 4.25
C ARG A 265 -14.23 -13.73 5.76
N TYR A 266 -13.14 -13.21 6.28
CA TYR A 266 -12.93 -13.08 7.72
C TYR A 266 -12.71 -11.64 8.19
N HIS A 267 -12.99 -10.64 7.34
CA HIS A 267 -12.73 -9.23 7.66
C HIS A 267 -13.58 -8.68 8.82
N THR A 268 -14.76 -9.28 9.07
CA THR A 268 -15.65 -8.82 10.14
C THR A 268 -15.43 -9.58 11.46
N SER A 269 -15.32 -10.90 11.38
CA SER A 269 -15.21 -11.73 12.60
C SER A 269 -13.79 -12.05 13.01
N GLY A 270 -12.84 -11.96 12.11
CA GLY A 270 -11.57 -12.64 12.28
C GLY A 270 -11.72 -14.16 12.29
N ARG A 271 -10.63 -14.86 12.54
CA ARG A 271 -10.56 -16.30 12.85
C ARG A 271 -9.25 -16.62 13.56
N ALA A 272 -9.15 -17.77 14.20
CA ALA A 272 -7.88 -18.28 14.71
C ALA A 272 -6.85 -18.45 13.57
N GLY A 273 -5.63 -17.99 13.79
CA GLY A 273 -4.53 -18.13 12.84
C GLY A 273 -4.66 -17.31 11.55
N MET A 274 -5.20 -16.08 11.64
CA MET A 274 -5.24 -15.15 10.49
C MET A 274 -3.85 -14.95 9.88
N GLY A 275 -3.79 -14.97 8.54
CA GLY A 275 -2.60 -14.57 7.78
C GLY A 275 -2.44 -13.05 7.75
N GLU A 276 -1.26 -12.57 7.32
CA GLU A 276 -0.92 -11.14 7.32
C GLU A 276 -1.92 -10.28 6.52
N LEU A 277 -2.43 -10.78 5.38
CA LEU A 277 -3.42 -10.05 4.58
C LEU A 277 -4.79 -9.99 5.28
N GLU A 278 -5.19 -11.06 5.97
CA GLU A 278 -6.44 -11.09 6.76
C GLU A 278 -6.36 -10.08 7.92
N LYS A 279 -5.27 -10.08 8.69
CA LYS A 279 -5.02 -9.10 9.76
C LYS A 279 -5.06 -7.67 9.23
N LEU A 280 -4.38 -7.43 8.10
CA LEU A 280 -4.29 -6.13 7.47
C LEU A 280 -5.66 -5.58 7.09
N VAL A 281 -6.52 -6.40 6.45
CA VAL A 281 -7.85 -5.96 6.00
C VAL A 281 -8.80 -5.78 7.19
N TYR A 282 -8.82 -6.73 8.13
CA TYR A 282 -9.58 -6.64 9.37
C TYR A 282 -9.30 -5.33 10.13
N LEU A 283 -8.01 -5.05 10.36
CA LEU A 283 -7.59 -3.84 11.08
C LEU A 283 -7.82 -2.56 10.27
N SER A 284 -7.65 -2.60 8.96
CA SER A 284 -7.89 -1.43 8.10
C SER A 284 -9.38 -1.06 8.06
N ASP A 285 -10.30 -2.05 8.06
CA ASP A 285 -11.74 -1.79 8.18
C ASP A 285 -12.10 -1.16 9.52
N LEU A 286 -11.52 -1.67 10.60
CA LEU A 286 -11.77 -1.17 11.95
C LEU A 286 -11.21 0.24 12.19
N LEU A 287 -10.06 0.59 11.57
CA LEU A 287 -9.23 1.74 11.94
C LEU A 287 -9.14 2.84 10.87
N GLU A 288 -9.82 2.70 9.71
CA GLU A 288 -9.76 3.71 8.65
C GLU A 288 -10.14 5.12 9.17
N ALA A 289 -9.70 6.16 8.46
CA ALA A 289 -9.72 7.54 8.95
C ALA A 289 -11.14 8.08 9.33
N GLY A 290 -12.21 7.45 8.82
CA GLY A 290 -13.59 7.81 9.16
C GLY A 290 -14.12 7.13 10.44
N ARG A 291 -13.34 6.25 11.07
CA ARG A 291 -13.73 5.60 12.32
C ARG A 291 -13.44 6.51 13.51
N ASP A 292 -14.40 6.59 14.42
CA ASP A 292 -14.31 7.37 15.65
C ASP A 292 -14.93 6.57 16.81
N PHE A 293 -14.08 6.08 17.71
CA PHE A 293 -14.49 5.40 18.94
C PHE A 293 -13.37 5.52 20.00
N PRO A 294 -13.68 5.37 21.29
CA PRO A 294 -12.68 5.48 22.35
C PRO A 294 -11.51 4.51 22.12
N GLY A 295 -10.26 5.03 22.09
CA GLY A 295 -9.05 4.25 21.90
C GLY A 295 -8.59 4.05 20.44
N VAL A 296 -9.34 4.53 19.44
CA VAL A 296 -8.99 4.36 18.02
C VAL A 296 -7.60 4.89 17.65
N GLU A 297 -7.18 6.03 18.22
CA GLU A 297 -5.85 6.61 17.93
C GLU A 297 -4.70 5.77 18.48
N THR A 298 -4.92 5.12 19.62
CA THR A 298 -3.94 4.17 20.18
C THR A 298 -3.80 2.95 19.27
N LEU A 299 -4.92 2.40 18.80
CA LEU A 299 -4.91 1.29 17.86
C LEU A 299 -4.31 1.68 16.50
N ARG A 300 -4.57 2.89 16.00
CA ARG A 300 -3.91 3.41 14.80
C ARG A 300 -2.38 3.50 14.96
N THR A 301 -1.92 3.91 16.13
CA THR A 301 -0.47 3.93 16.43
C THR A 301 0.12 2.51 16.41
N LEU A 302 -0.55 1.54 17.03
CA LEU A 302 -0.14 0.13 16.99
C LEU A 302 -0.17 -0.43 15.57
N PHE A 303 -1.19 -0.12 14.77
CA PHE A 303 -1.30 -0.57 13.38
C PHE A 303 -0.05 -0.24 12.54
N TRP A 304 0.58 0.89 12.79
CA TRP A 304 1.80 1.28 12.06
C TRP A 304 3.08 0.69 12.66
N ASN A 305 3.08 0.32 13.93
CA ASN A 305 4.26 -0.17 14.64
C ASN A 305 4.29 -1.70 14.77
N ASP A 306 3.21 -2.29 15.26
CA ASP A 306 3.08 -3.72 15.53
C ASP A 306 1.69 -4.21 15.19
N LEU A 307 1.58 -4.98 14.09
CA LEU A 307 0.28 -5.44 13.60
C LEU A 307 -0.34 -6.51 14.49
N ASP A 308 0.48 -7.36 15.12
CA ASP A 308 0.02 -8.44 15.97
C ASP A 308 -0.50 -7.92 17.30
N GLU A 309 0.20 -6.97 17.91
CA GLU A 309 -0.27 -6.27 19.10
C GLU A 309 -1.53 -5.46 18.79
N CYS A 310 -1.59 -4.78 17.64
CA CYS A 310 -2.79 -4.09 17.19
C CYS A 310 -3.99 -5.03 17.06
N LEU A 311 -3.78 -6.23 16.51
CA LEU A 311 -4.84 -7.23 16.39
C LEU A 311 -5.32 -7.71 17.74
N PHE A 312 -4.40 -8.01 18.67
CA PHE A 312 -4.75 -8.44 20.02
C PHE A 312 -5.61 -7.40 20.74
N GLU A 313 -5.16 -6.15 20.77
CA GLU A 313 -5.86 -5.05 21.42
C GLU A 313 -7.22 -4.75 20.75
N SER A 314 -7.30 -4.86 19.42
CA SER A 314 -8.54 -4.67 18.68
C SER A 314 -9.58 -5.75 18.99
N LEU A 315 -9.19 -7.03 18.99
CA LEU A 315 -10.06 -8.14 19.34
C LEU A 315 -10.49 -8.08 20.82
N ARG A 316 -9.57 -7.73 21.71
CA ARG A 316 -9.88 -7.51 23.13
C ARG A 316 -10.96 -6.44 23.31
N HIS A 317 -10.76 -5.29 22.68
CA HIS A 317 -11.71 -4.17 22.73
C HIS A 317 -13.09 -4.57 22.18
N GLU A 318 -13.14 -5.31 21.07
CA GLU A 318 -14.39 -5.77 20.47
C GLU A 318 -15.15 -6.76 21.38
N VAL A 319 -14.45 -7.76 21.91
CA VAL A 319 -15.05 -8.77 22.83
C VAL A 319 -15.54 -8.11 24.12
N GLU A 320 -14.76 -7.21 24.71
CA GLU A 320 -15.15 -6.45 25.90
C GLU A 320 -16.38 -5.57 25.62
N TYR A 321 -16.43 -4.88 24.48
CA TYR A 321 -17.57 -4.05 24.09
C TYR A 321 -18.84 -4.89 23.90
N LEU A 322 -18.78 -6.00 23.19
CA LEU A 322 -19.91 -6.88 22.96
C LEU A 322 -20.44 -7.43 24.29
N ASN A 323 -19.58 -7.93 25.17
CA ASN A 323 -19.95 -8.43 26.49
C ASN A 323 -20.57 -7.34 27.38
N SER A 324 -20.01 -6.11 27.39
CA SER A 324 -20.52 -4.99 28.19
C SER A 324 -21.91 -4.51 27.72
N THR A 325 -22.23 -4.71 26.44
CA THR A 325 -23.51 -4.33 25.83
C THR A 325 -24.53 -5.48 25.80
N GLY A 326 -24.18 -6.64 26.35
CA GLY A 326 -25.05 -7.83 26.38
C GLY A 326 -25.29 -8.45 24.99
N LYS A 327 -24.41 -8.19 24.04
CA LYS A 327 -24.43 -8.81 22.71
C LYS A 327 -23.62 -10.10 22.73
N GLU A 328 -24.09 -11.08 21.98
CA GLU A 328 -23.37 -12.34 21.83
C GLU A 328 -22.13 -12.15 20.97
N VAL A 329 -20.99 -12.66 21.42
CA VAL A 329 -19.76 -12.70 20.64
C VAL A 329 -19.85 -13.85 19.63
N TYR A 330 -19.64 -13.56 18.36
CA TYR A 330 -19.65 -14.61 17.33
C TYR A 330 -18.50 -15.60 17.59
N PRO A 331 -18.72 -16.93 17.47
CA PRO A 331 -17.72 -17.92 17.86
C PRO A 331 -16.34 -17.72 17.22
N LEU A 332 -16.27 -17.38 15.91
CA LEU A 332 -14.99 -17.13 15.25
C LEU A 332 -14.24 -15.91 15.83
N THR A 333 -14.96 -14.87 16.26
CA THR A 333 -14.34 -13.71 16.93
C THR A 333 -13.76 -14.11 18.28
N GLN A 334 -14.47 -14.94 19.04
CA GLN A 334 -13.97 -15.46 20.30
C GLN A 334 -12.73 -16.36 20.09
N GLU A 335 -12.80 -17.26 19.11
CA GLU A 335 -11.67 -18.13 18.74
C GLU A 335 -10.45 -17.33 18.28
N ALA A 336 -10.66 -16.26 17.50
CA ALA A 336 -9.60 -15.34 17.07
C ALA A 336 -8.92 -14.68 18.28
N TYR A 337 -9.73 -14.15 19.20
CA TYR A 337 -9.24 -13.51 20.43
C TYR A 337 -8.45 -14.49 21.31
N ASP A 338 -9.01 -15.67 21.59
CA ASP A 338 -8.36 -16.67 22.43
C ASP A 338 -7.05 -17.17 21.81
N PHE A 339 -7.02 -17.34 20.49
CA PHE A 339 -5.82 -17.72 19.76
C PHE A 339 -4.71 -16.66 19.91
N VAL A 340 -4.99 -15.39 19.61
CA VAL A 340 -3.98 -14.33 19.68
C VAL A 340 -3.54 -14.11 21.13
N LYS A 341 -4.46 -14.13 22.08
CA LYS A 341 -4.14 -14.05 23.52
C LYS A 341 -3.15 -15.13 23.94
N SER A 342 -3.35 -16.37 23.50
CA SER A 342 -2.44 -17.47 23.81
C SER A 342 -1.03 -17.28 23.22
N GLN A 343 -0.91 -16.60 22.07
CA GLN A 343 0.39 -16.30 21.48
C GLN A 343 1.16 -15.24 22.28
N VAL A 344 0.45 -14.20 22.77
CA VAL A 344 1.06 -13.16 23.62
C VAL A 344 1.53 -13.74 24.95
N GLU A 345 0.66 -14.52 25.62
CA GLU A 345 0.99 -15.17 26.92
C GLU A 345 2.15 -16.18 26.83
N ASN A 346 2.39 -16.80 25.67
CA ASN A 346 3.51 -17.71 25.47
C ASN A 346 4.82 -16.98 25.05
N ALA A 347 4.76 -15.71 24.73
CA ALA A 347 5.93 -14.89 24.33
C ALA A 347 6.55 -14.13 25.52
N GLU A 348 5.82 -13.99 26.65
CA GLU A 348 6.29 -13.47 27.94
C GLU A 348 7.00 -14.56 28.76
#